data_361dbce4f7840d5b32ca2185757ea045
#
_entry.id   361dbce4f7840d5b32ca2185757ea045
#
_cell.length_a   1.000
_cell.length_b   1.000
_cell.length_c   1.000
_cell.angle_alpha   90.00
_cell.angle_beta   90.00
_cell.angle_gamma   90.00
#
_symmetry.space_group_name_H-M   'P 1'
#
loop_
_entity.id
_entity.type
_entity.pdbx_description
1 polymer ?
#
loop_
_entity_poly.entity_id
_entity_poly.type
_entity_poly.pdbx_seq_one_letter_code
_entity_poly.pdbx_strand_id
1 'polypeptide(L)'
;MKSLISIRDFSKEEILHVLETAKEFEQNKVQNFLEGKVIASLFFEPSTRTRLSFETAINRLGAKVIGFSDATNTSQSKGETLKDTIKMVSNYVDMIVMRHPLEGSSRYASEVASVPVVNAGDGANQHPSQTLLDLYSILQTQGTLEGLTINMVGDLKYGRTTHSLLQAMSHFNPKFIFTAPDELKMPKEYKDFLDSRGIEYIETTSLNEHLNDCDILYMTRVQQERFTDPMEYEKVKDVYTLNAAMLSGVRENMKILHPLPRVTEIAQDVDDTPYAYYFKQAENGLYVRMAIISYLLGYR
;
A
#
# COMPACT_ATOMS: atom_id res chain seq x y z
N MET A 1 -0.67 23.22 4.40
CA MET A 1 -1.66 22.13 4.51
C MET A 1 -0.97 20.84 4.14
N LYS A 2 -1.09 19.77 4.94
CA LYS A 2 -0.39 18.52 4.71
C LYS A 2 -1.23 17.56 3.86
N SER A 3 -0.58 16.85 2.94
CA SER A 3 -1.16 15.80 2.10
C SER A 3 -0.35 14.51 2.25
N LEU A 4 -0.94 13.36 1.97
CA LEU A 4 -0.25 12.07 1.93
C LEU A 4 -0.07 11.65 0.46
N ILE A 5 1.04 12.02 -0.15
CA ILE A 5 1.32 11.74 -1.56
C ILE A 5 2.34 10.62 -1.72
N SER A 6 3.39 10.63 -0.93
CA SER A 6 4.42 9.60 -0.85
C SER A 6 4.68 9.25 0.61
N ILE A 7 5.10 8.02 0.88
CA ILE A 7 5.51 7.65 2.24
C ILE A 7 6.74 8.45 2.69
N ARG A 8 7.54 8.94 1.75
CA ARG A 8 8.70 9.82 2.01
C ARG A 8 8.31 11.19 2.58
N ASP A 9 7.05 11.62 2.42
CA ASP A 9 6.55 12.90 2.93
C ASP A 9 6.24 12.83 4.44
N PHE A 10 6.36 11.64 5.05
CA PHE A 10 6.09 11.39 6.47
C PHE A 10 7.37 11.03 7.21
N SER A 11 7.59 11.64 8.37
CA SER A 11 8.66 11.27 9.28
C SER A 11 8.35 9.95 9.99
N LYS A 12 9.37 9.35 10.65
CA LYS A 12 9.19 8.16 11.49
C LYS A 12 8.13 8.38 12.56
N GLU A 13 8.16 9.55 13.22
CA GLU A 13 7.22 9.93 14.27
C GLU A 13 5.80 10.04 13.76
N GLU A 14 5.61 10.62 12.57
CA GLU A 14 4.29 10.74 11.94
C GLU A 14 3.74 9.38 11.51
N ILE A 15 4.60 8.50 10.98
CA ILE A 15 4.23 7.12 10.68
C ILE A 15 3.74 6.44 11.98
N LEU A 16 4.53 6.46 13.04
CA LEU A 16 4.19 5.83 14.31
C LEU A 16 2.90 6.40 14.91
N HIS A 17 2.70 7.73 14.82
CA HIS A 17 1.47 8.37 15.27
C HIS A 17 0.23 7.87 14.51
N VAL A 18 0.31 7.75 13.19
CA VAL A 18 -0.78 7.19 12.38
C VAL A 18 -1.07 5.73 12.76
N LEU A 19 -0.02 4.91 13.02
CA LEU A 19 -0.21 3.51 13.43
C LEU A 19 -0.85 3.40 14.83
N GLU A 20 -0.46 4.25 15.77
CA GLU A 20 -1.08 4.29 17.11
C GLU A 20 -2.55 4.72 17.04
N THR A 21 -2.84 5.76 16.28
CA THR A 21 -4.22 6.20 16.01
C THR A 21 -5.06 5.10 15.34
N ALA A 22 -4.47 4.32 14.42
CA ALA A 22 -5.15 3.18 13.80
C ALA A 22 -5.52 2.11 14.82
N LYS A 23 -4.67 1.86 15.82
CA LYS A 23 -4.94 0.93 16.93
C LYS A 23 -6.12 1.39 17.78
N GLU A 24 -6.25 2.70 18.04
CA GLU A 24 -7.42 3.25 18.73
C GLU A 24 -8.71 3.00 17.93
N PHE A 25 -8.68 3.19 16.60
CA PHE A 25 -9.83 2.94 15.73
C PHE A 25 -10.18 1.46 15.55
N GLU A 26 -9.22 0.56 15.66
CA GLU A 26 -9.51 -0.88 15.69
C GLU A 26 -10.36 -1.24 16.92
N GLN A 27 -10.09 -0.62 18.07
CA GLN A 27 -10.84 -0.81 19.31
C GLN A 27 -12.20 -0.10 19.28
N ASN A 28 -12.26 1.10 18.70
CA ASN A 28 -13.44 1.95 18.64
C ASN A 28 -13.81 2.27 17.19
N LYS A 29 -14.50 1.34 16.55
CA LYS A 29 -14.72 1.29 15.09
C LYS A 29 -15.61 2.39 14.50
N VAL A 30 -16.39 3.09 15.31
CA VAL A 30 -17.30 4.14 14.85
C VAL A 30 -17.06 5.41 15.64
N GLN A 31 -16.87 6.51 14.91
CA GLN A 31 -16.59 7.84 15.44
C GLN A 31 -17.41 8.85 14.64
N ASN A 32 -17.85 9.94 15.26
CA ASN A 32 -18.69 10.93 14.58
C ASN A 32 -18.06 12.34 14.59
N PHE A 33 -16.77 12.47 14.89
CA PHE A 33 -16.13 13.79 15.02
C PHE A 33 -15.91 14.51 13.69
N LEU A 34 -16.11 13.86 12.54
CA LEU A 34 -16.12 14.48 11.22
C LEU A 34 -17.55 14.81 10.72
N GLU A 35 -18.54 14.86 11.61
CA GLU A 35 -19.90 15.26 11.22
C GLU A 35 -19.87 16.64 10.54
N GLY A 36 -20.60 16.77 9.43
CA GLY A 36 -20.61 17.97 8.60
C GLY A 36 -19.48 18.07 7.56
N LYS A 37 -18.44 17.25 7.66
CA LYS A 37 -17.37 17.18 6.65
C LYS A 37 -17.80 16.39 5.42
N VAL A 38 -17.24 16.77 4.27
CA VAL A 38 -17.43 16.09 2.98
C VAL A 38 -16.05 15.73 2.42
N ILE A 39 -15.87 14.46 2.02
CA ILE A 39 -14.60 13.99 1.46
C ILE A 39 -14.85 13.43 0.06
N ALA A 40 -14.03 13.84 -0.91
CA ALA A 40 -14.11 13.32 -2.27
C ALA A 40 -13.37 11.99 -2.38
N SER A 41 -14.00 11.00 -3.06
CA SER A 41 -13.42 9.71 -3.45
C SER A 41 -13.34 9.67 -4.99
N LEU A 42 -12.17 10.05 -5.55
CA LEU A 42 -11.96 10.23 -6.99
C LEU A 42 -11.09 9.10 -7.55
N PHE A 43 -11.72 8.07 -8.10
CA PHE A 43 -11.03 6.93 -8.68
C PHE A 43 -11.06 6.98 -10.20
N PHE A 44 -9.95 7.43 -10.81
CA PHE A 44 -9.74 7.52 -12.26
C PHE A 44 -9.34 6.18 -12.89
N GLU A 45 -9.02 5.18 -12.07
CA GLU A 45 -8.83 3.79 -12.46
C GLU A 45 -9.54 2.84 -11.48
N PRO A 46 -9.96 1.64 -11.91
CA PRO A 46 -10.67 0.70 -11.07
C PRO A 46 -9.89 0.28 -9.82
N SER A 47 -10.54 0.29 -8.66
CA SER A 47 -9.97 -0.21 -7.41
C SER A 47 -11.08 -0.54 -6.40
N THR A 48 -11.47 -1.80 -6.30
CA THR A 48 -12.55 -2.21 -5.40
C THR A 48 -12.18 -2.05 -3.93
N ARG A 49 -11.09 -2.69 -3.48
CA ARG A 49 -10.71 -2.70 -2.05
C ARG A 49 -10.34 -1.34 -1.52
N THR A 50 -9.46 -0.62 -2.23
CA THR A 50 -8.98 0.69 -1.77
C THR A 50 -10.13 1.68 -1.68
N ARG A 51 -11.01 1.74 -2.69
CA ARG A 51 -12.18 2.61 -2.71
C ARG A 51 -13.12 2.30 -1.57
N LEU A 52 -13.61 1.05 -1.49
CA LEU A 52 -14.59 0.66 -0.48
C LEU A 52 -14.07 0.88 0.94
N SER A 53 -12.79 0.63 1.20
CA SER A 53 -12.23 0.83 2.54
C SER A 53 -12.05 2.31 2.89
N PHE A 54 -11.70 3.20 1.93
CA PHE A 54 -11.70 4.64 2.17
C PHE A 54 -13.12 5.17 2.40
N GLU A 55 -14.07 4.79 1.56
CA GLU A 55 -15.47 5.20 1.70
C GLU A 55 -16.06 4.72 3.03
N THR A 56 -15.73 3.48 3.45
CA THR A 56 -16.12 2.97 4.77
C THR A 56 -15.46 3.76 5.90
N ALA A 57 -14.17 4.08 5.79
CA ALA A 57 -13.44 4.87 6.78
C ALA A 57 -14.06 6.27 6.94
N ILE A 58 -14.37 6.94 5.83
CA ILE A 58 -15.04 8.25 5.80
C ILE A 58 -16.38 8.20 6.55
N ASN A 59 -17.22 7.20 6.22
CA ASN A 59 -18.52 7.04 6.86
C ASN A 59 -18.41 6.70 8.36
N ARG A 60 -17.43 5.88 8.77
CA ARG A 60 -17.21 5.55 10.19
C ARG A 60 -16.71 6.72 11.02
N LEU A 61 -16.08 7.70 10.39
CA LEU A 61 -15.67 8.96 11.04
C LEU A 61 -16.81 10.00 11.10
N GLY A 62 -17.97 9.69 10.51
CA GLY A 62 -19.14 10.58 10.48
C GLY A 62 -19.14 11.59 9.33
N ALA A 63 -18.16 11.57 8.43
CA ALA A 63 -18.13 12.41 7.24
C ALA A 63 -19.02 11.85 6.12
N LYS A 64 -19.36 12.70 5.16
CA LYS A 64 -20.04 12.29 3.93
C LYS A 64 -19.03 12.06 2.82
N VAL A 65 -19.31 11.09 1.92
CA VAL A 65 -18.49 10.81 0.76
C VAL A 65 -19.22 11.19 -0.53
N ILE A 66 -18.50 11.85 -1.44
CA ILE A 66 -18.95 12.10 -2.82
C ILE A 66 -17.82 11.68 -3.76
N GLY A 67 -18.10 11.44 -5.03
CA GLY A 67 -17.06 11.14 -6.01
C GLY A 67 -17.51 10.21 -7.11
N PHE A 68 -16.53 9.59 -7.77
CA PHE A 68 -16.74 8.66 -8.88
C PHE A 68 -15.70 7.53 -8.85
N SER A 69 -16.03 6.44 -9.54
CA SER A 69 -15.16 5.24 -9.67
C SER A 69 -14.76 4.93 -11.12
N ASP A 70 -15.18 5.79 -12.03
CA ASP A 70 -14.92 5.68 -13.47
C ASP A 70 -14.82 7.08 -14.08
N ALA A 71 -13.64 7.40 -14.62
CA ALA A 71 -13.38 8.70 -15.26
C ALA A 71 -14.14 8.89 -16.57
N THR A 72 -14.56 7.80 -17.24
CA THR A 72 -15.29 7.86 -18.51
C THR A 72 -16.65 8.55 -18.39
N ASN A 73 -17.24 8.52 -17.20
CA ASN A 73 -18.52 9.16 -16.87
C ASN A 73 -18.37 10.56 -16.26
N THR A 74 -17.20 11.18 -16.37
CA THR A 74 -16.90 12.51 -15.83
C THR A 74 -16.69 13.52 -16.96
N SER A 75 -16.52 14.81 -16.61
CA SER A 75 -16.19 15.87 -17.55
C SER A 75 -14.83 15.66 -18.26
N GLN A 76 -13.97 14.77 -17.78
CA GLN A 76 -12.73 14.40 -18.48
C GLN A 76 -13.01 13.79 -19.85
N SER A 77 -14.11 13.05 -20.01
CA SER A 77 -14.54 12.53 -21.30
C SER A 77 -14.84 13.64 -22.34
N LYS A 78 -15.05 14.87 -21.86
CA LYS A 78 -15.27 16.08 -22.67
C LYS A 78 -14.01 16.94 -22.82
N GLY A 79 -12.85 16.48 -22.29
CA GLY A 79 -11.57 17.18 -22.35
C GLY A 79 -11.24 18.08 -21.14
N GLU A 80 -11.98 17.97 -20.02
CA GLU A 80 -11.62 18.68 -18.80
C GLU A 80 -10.26 18.20 -18.27
N THR A 81 -9.40 19.15 -17.88
CA THR A 81 -8.07 18.82 -17.35
C THR A 81 -8.16 18.34 -15.88
N LEU A 82 -7.17 17.54 -15.45
CA LEU A 82 -7.05 17.15 -14.04
C LEU A 82 -7.02 18.39 -13.12
N LYS A 83 -6.33 19.46 -13.54
CA LYS A 83 -6.26 20.73 -12.81
C LYS A 83 -7.64 21.33 -12.55
N ASP A 84 -8.48 21.40 -13.57
CA ASP A 84 -9.80 22.00 -13.48
C ASP A 84 -10.72 21.14 -12.59
N THR A 85 -10.68 19.81 -12.80
CA THR A 85 -11.40 18.86 -11.93
C THR A 85 -11.01 19.05 -10.45
N ILE A 86 -9.70 19.08 -10.13
CA ILE A 86 -9.23 19.21 -8.73
C ILE A 86 -9.61 20.57 -8.14
N LYS A 87 -9.44 21.66 -8.87
CA LYS A 87 -9.83 22.99 -8.41
C LYS A 87 -11.33 23.09 -8.14
N MET A 88 -12.14 22.55 -9.03
CA MET A 88 -13.58 22.58 -8.91
C MET A 88 -14.04 21.73 -7.72
N VAL A 89 -13.55 20.48 -7.60
CA VAL A 89 -13.88 19.58 -6.48
C VAL A 89 -13.44 20.16 -5.13
N SER A 90 -12.28 20.82 -5.07
CA SER A 90 -11.78 21.46 -3.85
C SER A 90 -12.73 22.51 -3.26
N ASN A 91 -13.67 23.07 -4.05
CA ASN A 91 -14.68 24.00 -3.54
C ASN A 91 -15.85 23.31 -2.82
N TYR A 92 -15.97 21.98 -2.95
CA TYR A 92 -17.11 21.22 -2.45
C TYR A 92 -16.78 20.32 -1.28
N VAL A 93 -15.47 20.10 -1.00
CA VAL A 93 -15.03 19.09 -0.05
C VAL A 93 -13.96 19.61 0.91
N ASP A 94 -13.76 18.89 2.01
CA ASP A 94 -12.73 19.19 3.01
C ASP A 94 -11.43 18.38 2.75
N MET A 95 -11.49 17.32 1.93
CA MET A 95 -10.35 16.49 1.56
C MET A 95 -10.63 15.73 0.27
N ILE A 96 -9.58 15.40 -0.48
CA ILE A 96 -9.65 14.57 -1.69
C ILE A 96 -8.84 13.29 -1.46
N VAL A 97 -9.48 12.13 -1.61
CA VAL A 97 -8.83 10.84 -1.79
C VAL A 97 -8.85 10.52 -3.29
N MET A 98 -7.69 10.33 -3.92
CA MET A 98 -7.65 10.06 -5.35
C MET A 98 -6.75 8.88 -5.72
N ARG A 99 -7.16 8.17 -6.78
CA ARG A 99 -6.38 7.15 -7.46
C ARG A 99 -6.33 7.44 -8.95
N HIS A 100 -5.15 7.39 -9.56
CA HIS A 100 -4.97 7.79 -10.95
C HIS A 100 -4.00 6.85 -11.69
N PRO A 101 -4.21 6.55 -12.99
CA PRO A 101 -3.31 5.67 -13.76
C PRO A 101 -1.95 6.31 -14.05
N LEU A 102 -1.84 7.65 -14.09
CA LEU A 102 -0.60 8.34 -14.40
C LEU A 102 0.19 8.68 -13.14
N GLU A 103 1.49 8.39 -13.18
CA GLU A 103 2.44 8.73 -12.13
C GLU A 103 2.53 10.25 -11.94
N GLY A 104 2.71 10.68 -10.68
CA GLY A 104 2.80 12.09 -10.31
C GLY A 104 1.46 12.85 -10.28
N SER A 105 0.36 12.25 -10.75
CA SER A 105 -0.95 12.91 -10.76
C SER A 105 -1.41 13.35 -9.37
N SER A 106 -1.16 12.55 -8.34
CA SER A 106 -1.51 12.89 -6.96
C SER A 106 -0.65 14.04 -6.42
N ARG A 107 0.63 14.11 -6.82
CA ARG A 107 1.53 15.23 -6.47
C ARG A 107 1.00 16.51 -7.11
N TYR A 108 0.74 16.47 -8.40
CA TYR A 108 0.18 17.61 -9.12
C TYR A 108 -1.17 18.06 -8.53
N ALA A 109 -2.05 17.11 -8.21
CA ALA A 109 -3.32 17.42 -7.55
C ALA A 109 -3.11 18.14 -6.21
N SER A 110 -2.14 17.71 -5.39
CA SER A 110 -1.84 18.35 -4.10
C SER A 110 -1.29 19.77 -4.22
N GLU A 111 -0.65 20.10 -5.35
CA GLU A 111 -0.14 21.46 -5.63
C GLU A 111 -1.25 22.42 -6.07
N VAL A 112 -2.32 21.92 -6.68
CA VAL A 112 -3.42 22.76 -7.19
C VAL A 112 -4.65 22.77 -6.30
N ALA A 113 -4.81 21.78 -5.41
CA ALA A 113 -5.92 21.68 -4.48
C ALA A 113 -5.83 22.73 -3.36
N SER A 114 -6.99 23.20 -2.89
CA SER A 114 -7.10 24.04 -1.69
C SER A 114 -7.44 23.22 -0.42
N VAL A 115 -7.48 21.89 -0.52
CA VAL A 115 -7.76 20.94 0.55
C VAL A 115 -6.71 19.82 0.56
N PRO A 116 -6.54 19.07 1.67
CA PRO A 116 -5.62 17.93 1.71
C PRO A 116 -5.92 16.90 0.63
N VAL A 117 -4.86 16.30 0.06
CA VAL A 117 -4.95 15.21 -0.92
C VAL A 117 -4.31 13.94 -0.38
N VAL A 118 -5.00 12.81 -0.54
CA VAL A 118 -4.51 11.47 -0.21
C VAL A 118 -4.32 10.68 -1.49
N ASN A 119 -3.09 10.22 -1.72
CA ASN A 119 -2.76 9.32 -2.82
C ASN A 119 -3.21 7.89 -2.48
N ALA A 120 -4.25 7.41 -3.16
CA ALA A 120 -4.74 6.04 -3.09
C ALA A 120 -4.14 5.11 -4.18
N GLY A 121 -3.02 5.55 -4.78
CA GLY A 121 -2.25 4.89 -5.83
C GLY A 121 -2.17 5.72 -7.11
N ASP A 122 -0.95 5.98 -7.60
CA ASP A 122 -0.68 6.71 -8.84
C ASP A 122 0.28 5.92 -9.75
N GLY A 123 -0.26 5.30 -10.78
CA GLY A 123 0.51 4.51 -11.74
C GLY A 123 1.35 3.40 -11.09
N ALA A 124 2.63 3.30 -11.44
CA ALA A 124 3.62 2.41 -10.82
C ALA A 124 4.42 3.10 -9.69
N ASN A 125 4.14 4.37 -9.37
CA ASN A 125 4.95 5.20 -8.50
C ASN A 125 4.74 4.89 -7.00
N GLN A 126 3.62 5.31 -6.39
CA GLN A 126 3.43 5.24 -4.93
C GLN A 126 2.03 4.74 -4.53
N HIS A 127 1.97 4.08 -3.38
CA HIS A 127 0.70 3.75 -2.71
C HIS A 127 0.85 3.89 -1.18
N PRO A 128 1.01 5.12 -0.65
CA PRO A 128 1.38 5.35 0.73
C PRO A 128 0.37 4.80 1.74
N SER A 129 -0.93 4.80 1.41
CA SER A 129 -1.94 4.21 2.30
C SER A 129 -1.86 2.68 2.37
N GLN A 130 -1.33 2.00 1.33
CA GLN A 130 -0.99 0.58 1.40
C GLN A 130 0.22 0.37 2.29
N THR A 131 1.26 1.17 2.13
CA THR A 131 2.46 1.08 2.97
C THR A 131 2.13 1.22 4.46
N LEU A 132 1.32 2.20 4.84
CA LEU A 132 0.93 2.40 6.24
C LEU A 132 0.12 1.22 6.80
N LEU A 133 -0.79 0.62 6.01
CA LEU A 133 -1.50 -0.58 6.48
C LEU A 133 -0.63 -1.82 6.55
N ASP A 134 0.40 -1.91 5.69
CA ASP A 134 1.40 -2.97 5.76
C ASP A 134 2.24 -2.83 7.03
N LEU A 135 2.72 -1.62 7.35
CA LEU A 135 3.42 -1.33 8.60
C LEU A 135 2.56 -1.64 9.83
N TYR A 136 1.28 -1.26 9.80
CA TYR A 136 0.35 -1.57 10.89
C TYR A 136 0.18 -3.08 11.06
N SER A 137 0.06 -3.83 9.97
CA SER A 137 -0.05 -5.29 9.98
C SER A 137 1.23 -5.96 10.51
N ILE A 138 2.40 -5.45 10.12
CA ILE A 138 3.69 -5.90 10.65
C ILE A 138 3.75 -5.64 12.16
N LEU A 139 3.41 -4.43 12.62
CA LEU A 139 3.42 -4.06 14.03
C LEU A 139 2.46 -4.94 14.85
N GLN A 140 1.26 -5.23 14.34
CA GLN A 140 0.27 -6.08 15.00
C GLN A 140 0.75 -7.53 15.14
N THR A 141 1.49 -8.04 14.17
CA THR A 141 1.92 -9.45 14.16
C THR A 141 3.25 -9.68 14.83
N GLN A 142 4.17 -8.70 14.79
CA GLN A 142 5.51 -8.83 15.33
C GLN A 142 5.71 -8.08 16.66
N GLY A 143 4.79 -7.20 17.04
CA GLY A 143 4.91 -6.35 18.24
C GLY A 143 5.94 -5.23 18.11
N THR A 144 6.72 -5.19 17.03
CA THR A 144 7.74 -4.19 16.72
C THR A 144 7.86 -4.01 15.21
N LEU A 145 8.47 -2.89 14.79
CA LEU A 145 8.95 -2.68 13.42
C LEU A 145 10.48 -2.77 13.34
N GLU A 146 11.18 -2.71 14.49
CA GLU A 146 12.64 -2.64 14.54
C GLU A 146 13.30 -4.00 14.30
N GLY A 147 14.34 -4.03 13.47
CA GLY A 147 15.26 -5.15 13.29
C GLY A 147 14.67 -6.39 12.61
N LEU A 148 13.53 -6.27 11.94
CA LEU A 148 12.85 -7.40 11.30
C LEU A 148 13.51 -7.82 9.98
N THR A 149 13.46 -9.10 9.69
CA THR A 149 13.83 -9.64 8.38
C THR A 149 12.59 -9.77 7.50
N ILE A 150 12.59 -9.07 6.35
CA ILE A 150 11.46 -9.02 5.43
C ILE A 150 11.88 -9.63 4.09
N ASN A 151 11.24 -10.75 3.72
CA ASN A 151 11.42 -11.34 2.40
C ASN A 151 10.33 -10.81 1.45
N MET A 152 10.74 -10.02 0.46
CA MET A 152 9.87 -9.51 -0.60
C MET A 152 9.99 -10.43 -1.81
N VAL A 153 8.85 -10.98 -2.25
CA VAL A 153 8.80 -12.04 -3.27
C VAL A 153 7.93 -11.64 -4.45
N GLY A 154 8.42 -11.88 -5.66
CA GLY A 154 7.66 -11.75 -6.90
C GLY A 154 8.11 -10.61 -7.78
N ASP A 155 7.21 -9.69 -8.15
CA ASP A 155 7.53 -8.54 -8.99
C ASP A 155 8.11 -7.40 -8.17
N LEU A 156 9.42 -7.36 -8.05
CA LEU A 156 10.12 -6.28 -7.34
C LEU A 156 10.51 -5.12 -8.26
N LYS A 157 10.42 -5.31 -9.59
CA LYS A 157 10.77 -4.27 -10.57
C LYS A 157 9.67 -3.22 -10.72
N TYR A 158 8.41 -3.65 -10.82
CA TYR A 158 7.26 -2.77 -11.04
C TYR A 158 6.37 -2.65 -9.79
N GLY A 159 6.76 -3.30 -8.70
CA GLY A 159 6.01 -3.41 -7.46
C GLY A 159 6.01 -2.14 -6.62
N ARG A 160 5.16 -1.13 -6.93
CA ARG A 160 5.07 0.12 -6.13
C ARG A 160 4.88 -0.12 -4.64
N THR A 161 4.23 -1.22 -4.24
CA THR A 161 4.00 -1.55 -2.83
C THR A 161 5.29 -2.01 -2.15
N THR A 162 6.11 -2.81 -2.83
CA THR A 162 7.43 -3.23 -2.32
C THR A 162 8.38 -2.05 -2.20
N HIS A 163 8.42 -1.17 -3.20
CA HIS A 163 9.24 0.04 -3.19
C HIS A 163 8.87 0.97 -2.02
N SER A 164 7.59 1.23 -1.84
CA SER A 164 7.11 2.11 -0.76
C SER A 164 7.31 1.47 0.62
N LEU A 165 7.11 0.15 0.76
CA LEU A 165 7.33 -0.58 2.01
C LEU A 165 8.82 -0.59 2.39
N LEU A 166 9.73 -0.84 1.41
CA LEU A 166 11.17 -0.77 1.60
C LEU A 166 11.59 0.58 2.17
N GLN A 167 11.08 1.67 1.58
CA GLN A 167 11.40 3.03 2.01
C GLN A 167 10.89 3.32 3.43
N ALA A 168 9.68 2.90 3.75
CA ALA A 168 9.12 3.10 5.08
C ALA A 168 9.84 2.26 6.15
N MET A 169 10.08 0.97 5.87
CA MET A 169 10.78 0.08 6.79
C MET A 169 12.23 0.52 7.04
N SER A 170 12.85 1.24 6.11
CA SER A 170 14.23 1.74 6.29
C SER A 170 14.41 2.69 7.49
N HIS A 171 13.33 3.17 8.10
CA HIS A 171 13.36 3.90 9.37
C HIS A 171 13.55 3.00 10.60
N PHE A 172 13.45 1.67 10.44
CA PHE A 172 13.38 0.70 11.53
C PHE A 172 14.47 -0.38 11.46
N ASN A 173 15.59 -0.06 10.79
CA ASN A 173 16.76 -0.94 10.69
C ASN A 173 16.42 -2.39 10.29
N PRO A 174 15.72 -2.63 9.18
CA PRO A 174 15.34 -3.95 8.71
C PRO A 174 16.52 -4.67 8.07
N LYS A 175 16.35 -5.99 7.85
CA LYS A 175 17.09 -6.76 6.86
C LYS A 175 16.14 -7.19 5.74
N PHE A 176 16.55 -6.99 4.49
CA PHE A 176 15.72 -7.40 3.36
C PHE A 176 16.26 -8.67 2.68
N ILE A 177 15.33 -9.48 2.19
CA ILE A 177 15.58 -10.55 1.25
C ILE A 177 14.74 -10.24 0.02
N PHE A 178 15.36 -10.18 -1.15
CA PHE A 178 14.72 -9.92 -2.43
C PHE A 178 14.68 -11.22 -3.23
N THR A 179 13.52 -11.86 -3.27
CA THR A 179 13.28 -13.10 -4.00
C THR A 179 12.53 -12.78 -5.28
N ALA A 180 13.24 -12.72 -6.39
CA ALA A 180 12.68 -12.39 -7.71
C ALA A 180 13.44 -13.07 -8.85
N PRO A 181 12.77 -13.43 -9.97
CA PRO A 181 13.48 -13.84 -11.19
C PRO A 181 14.32 -12.67 -11.72
N ASP A 182 15.31 -12.98 -12.54
CA ASP A 182 16.29 -11.98 -13.01
C ASP A 182 15.64 -10.77 -13.69
N GLU A 183 14.55 -10.98 -14.40
CA GLU A 183 13.80 -9.96 -15.12
C GLU A 183 13.02 -9.00 -14.20
N LEU A 184 12.72 -9.44 -12.98
CA LEU A 184 11.87 -8.71 -12.01
C LEU A 184 12.60 -8.32 -10.71
N LYS A 185 13.93 -8.32 -10.71
CA LYS A 185 14.76 -7.93 -9.58
C LYS A 185 14.49 -6.48 -9.14
N MET A 186 14.77 -6.22 -7.87
CA MET A 186 14.71 -4.89 -7.28
C MET A 186 15.59 -3.91 -8.07
N PRO A 187 15.04 -2.75 -8.54
CA PRO A 187 15.81 -1.77 -9.29
C PRO A 187 17.00 -1.23 -8.49
N LYS A 188 18.07 -0.89 -9.24
CA LYS A 188 19.34 -0.42 -8.64
C LYS A 188 19.15 0.78 -7.71
N GLU A 189 18.26 1.69 -8.04
CA GLU A 189 18.00 2.91 -7.25
C GLU A 189 17.55 2.61 -5.81
N TYR A 190 16.78 1.54 -5.59
CA TYR A 190 16.35 1.12 -4.24
C TYR A 190 17.47 0.42 -3.49
N LYS A 191 18.33 -0.31 -4.19
CA LYS A 191 19.54 -0.92 -3.61
C LYS A 191 20.54 0.16 -3.20
N ASP A 192 20.81 1.13 -4.06
CA ASP A 192 21.66 2.30 -3.76
C ASP A 192 21.11 3.10 -2.56
N PHE A 193 19.77 3.20 -2.44
CA PHE A 193 19.14 3.83 -1.28
C PHE A 193 19.39 3.05 0.02
N LEU A 194 19.31 1.71 0.00
CA LEU A 194 19.64 0.87 1.17
C LEU A 194 21.11 0.96 1.53
N ASP A 195 22.01 0.87 0.54
CA ASP A 195 23.45 0.98 0.71
C ASP A 195 23.84 2.32 1.36
N SER A 196 23.20 3.42 0.95
CA SER A 196 23.41 4.76 1.53
C SER A 196 23.02 4.86 3.00
N ARG A 197 22.20 3.92 3.50
CA ARG A 197 21.72 3.84 4.89
C ARG A 197 22.37 2.71 5.69
N GLY A 198 23.25 1.92 5.07
CA GLY A 198 23.86 0.76 5.70
C GLY A 198 22.89 -0.36 6.03
N ILE A 199 21.79 -0.49 5.27
CA ILE A 199 20.76 -1.51 5.47
C ILE A 199 21.14 -2.75 4.66
N GLU A 200 21.23 -3.91 5.33
CA GLU A 200 21.58 -5.18 4.71
C GLU A 200 20.45 -5.72 3.82
N TYR A 201 20.83 -6.29 2.68
CA TYR A 201 19.92 -7.07 1.84
C TYR A 201 20.61 -8.25 1.16
N ILE A 202 19.82 -9.25 0.80
CA ILE A 202 20.23 -10.44 0.05
C ILE A 202 19.35 -10.52 -1.20
N GLU A 203 19.91 -10.96 -2.33
CA GLU A 203 19.15 -11.26 -3.55
C GLU A 203 19.20 -12.76 -3.83
N THR A 204 18.04 -13.36 -4.12
CA THR A 204 17.91 -14.75 -4.54
C THR A 204 16.83 -14.92 -5.60
N THR A 205 16.93 -15.99 -6.40
CA THR A 205 15.87 -16.39 -7.34
C THR A 205 15.03 -17.57 -6.83
N SER A 206 15.37 -18.13 -5.65
CA SER A 206 14.70 -19.30 -5.08
C SER A 206 13.82 -18.93 -3.90
N LEU A 207 12.50 -19.18 -4.03
CA LEU A 207 11.55 -18.96 -2.94
C LEU A 207 11.87 -19.78 -1.68
N ASN A 208 12.38 -21.01 -1.85
CA ASN A 208 12.64 -21.92 -0.74
C ASN A 208 13.89 -21.56 0.08
N GLU A 209 14.83 -20.82 -0.50
CA GLU A 209 16.16 -20.63 0.09
C GLU A 209 16.13 -19.88 1.42
N HIS A 210 15.23 -18.92 1.56
CA HIS A 210 15.16 -18.05 2.74
C HIS A 210 13.78 -17.96 3.39
N LEU A 211 12.89 -18.93 3.17
CA LEU A 211 11.59 -18.95 3.84
C LEU A 211 11.70 -19.03 5.37
N ASN A 212 12.71 -19.76 5.87
CA ASN A 212 12.92 -19.96 7.30
C ASN A 212 13.64 -18.77 7.99
N ASP A 213 14.12 -17.80 7.20
CA ASP A 213 14.96 -16.71 7.71
C ASP A 213 14.19 -15.42 7.97
N CYS A 214 12.95 -15.30 7.49
CA CYS A 214 12.18 -14.07 7.57
C CYS A 214 11.11 -14.07 8.66
N ASP A 215 10.81 -12.88 9.17
CA ASP A 215 9.69 -12.60 10.07
C ASP A 215 8.44 -12.25 9.27
N ILE A 216 8.63 -11.61 8.12
CA ILE A 216 7.57 -11.25 7.17
C ILE A 216 7.91 -11.78 5.78
N LEU A 217 7.00 -12.57 5.23
CA LEU A 217 7.00 -12.96 3.82
C LEU A 217 5.99 -12.07 3.07
N TYR A 218 6.49 -11.08 2.32
CA TYR A 218 5.66 -10.16 1.56
C TYR A 218 5.58 -10.62 0.11
N MET A 219 4.49 -11.32 -0.22
CA MET A 219 4.25 -11.86 -1.56
C MET A 219 3.60 -10.81 -2.47
N THR A 220 4.00 -10.79 -3.74
CA THR A 220 3.37 -9.97 -4.77
C THR A 220 3.09 -10.78 -6.01
N ARG A 221 2.00 -10.47 -6.71
CA ARG A 221 1.75 -11.04 -8.03
C ARG A 221 2.62 -10.38 -9.09
N VAL A 222 2.91 -11.09 -10.16
CA VAL A 222 3.47 -10.50 -11.38
C VAL A 222 2.36 -9.70 -12.09
N GLN A 223 2.61 -8.40 -12.34
CA GLN A 223 1.61 -7.48 -12.86
C GLN A 223 1.60 -7.48 -14.40
N GLN A 224 0.73 -8.28 -15.02
CA GLN A 224 0.60 -8.39 -16.47
C GLN A 224 0.47 -7.03 -17.18
N GLU A 225 -0.27 -6.13 -16.56
CA GLU A 225 -0.55 -4.78 -17.06
C GLU A 225 0.68 -3.86 -17.17
N ARG A 226 1.85 -4.31 -16.67
CA ARG A 226 3.13 -3.59 -16.72
C ARG A 226 4.09 -4.08 -17.81
N PHE A 227 3.77 -5.20 -18.42
CA PHE A 227 4.60 -5.75 -19.50
C PHE A 227 4.18 -5.21 -20.86
N THR A 228 5.15 -4.71 -21.62
CA THR A 228 4.92 -4.28 -23.00
C THR A 228 4.83 -5.48 -23.93
N ASP A 229 5.62 -6.54 -23.65
CA ASP A 229 5.61 -7.79 -24.39
C ASP A 229 4.89 -8.89 -23.57
N PRO A 230 3.76 -9.43 -24.07
CA PRO A 230 3.07 -10.55 -23.43
C PRO A 230 3.94 -11.81 -23.27
N MET A 231 4.93 -12.03 -24.14
CA MET A 231 5.82 -13.19 -24.05
C MET A 231 6.79 -13.09 -22.87
N GLU A 232 7.19 -11.90 -22.47
CA GLU A 232 8.00 -11.70 -21.26
C GLU A 232 7.18 -12.02 -20.02
N TYR A 233 5.90 -11.59 -19.98
CA TYR A 233 4.99 -11.94 -18.88
C TYR A 233 4.80 -13.46 -18.74
N GLU A 234 4.56 -14.18 -19.85
CA GLU A 234 4.35 -15.63 -19.84
C GLU A 234 5.54 -16.42 -19.24
N LYS A 235 6.76 -15.91 -19.33
CA LYS A 235 7.95 -16.54 -18.74
C LYS A 235 7.99 -16.46 -17.22
N VAL A 236 7.37 -15.46 -16.62
CA VAL A 236 7.55 -15.13 -15.19
C VAL A 236 6.24 -15.16 -14.38
N LYS A 237 5.08 -15.30 -15.02
CA LYS A 237 3.76 -15.21 -14.35
C LYS A 237 3.56 -16.22 -13.21
N ASP A 238 4.10 -17.44 -13.36
CA ASP A 238 3.91 -18.56 -12.43
C ASP A 238 5.25 -19.02 -11.80
N VAL A 239 6.27 -18.15 -11.77
CA VAL A 239 7.61 -18.48 -11.24
C VAL A 239 7.55 -18.87 -9.77
N TYR A 240 6.67 -18.24 -8.99
CA TYR A 240 6.51 -18.55 -7.57
C TYR A 240 5.06 -18.90 -7.26
N THR A 241 4.88 -20.06 -6.62
CA THR A 241 3.61 -20.48 -6.01
C THR A 241 3.90 -20.98 -4.61
N LEU A 242 3.54 -20.20 -3.60
CA LEU A 242 3.62 -20.60 -2.20
C LEU A 242 2.49 -21.55 -1.87
N ASN A 243 2.78 -22.71 -1.25
CA ASN A 243 1.79 -23.66 -0.74
C ASN A 243 2.08 -24.04 0.72
N ALA A 244 1.12 -24.65 1.39
CA ALA A 244 1.21 -24.98 2.81
C ALA A 244 2.38 -25.91 3.14
N ALA A 245 2.75 -26.83 2.25
CA ALA A 245 3.86 -27.77 2.48
C ALA A 245 5.22 -27.07 2.60
N MET A 246 5.39 -25.94 1.89
CA MET A 246 6.62 -25.13 1.92
C MET A 246 6.80 -24.40 3.26
N LEU A 247 5.76 -24.28 4.07
CA LEU A 247 5.79 -23.59 5.36
C LEU A 247 6.26 -24.47 6.52
N SER A 248 6.70 -25.69 6.22
CA SER A 248 7.28 -26.60 7.22
C SER A 248 8.64 -26.07 7.68
N GLY A 249 8.78 -25.78 8.99
CA GLY A 249 10.03 -25.30 9.59
C GLY A 249 10.27 -23.79 9.49
N VAL A 250 9.33 -23.01 8.99
CA VAL A 250 9.42 -21.54 9.06
C VAL A 250 9.33 -21.06 10.51
N ARG A 251 9.77 -19.83 10.78
CA ARG A 251 9.68 -19.23 12.11
C ARG A 251 8.22 -19.19 12.59
N GLU A 252 7.99 -19.46 13.85
CA GLU A 252 6.65 -19.47 14.46
C GLU A 252 5.95 -18.08 14.35
N ASN A 253 6.73 -17.02 14.47
CA ASN A 253 6.23 -15.64 14.34
C ASN A 253 6.03 -15.18 12.90
N MET A 254 6.52 -15.92 11.89
CA MET A 254 6.45 -15.52 10.49
C MET A 254 5.00 -15.26 10.07
N LYS A 255 4.77 -14.19 9.31
CA LYS A 255 3.47 -13.89 8.70
C LYS A 255 3.61 -13.60 7.21
N ILE A 256 2.62 -14.08 6.46
CA ILE A 256 2.52 -13.87 5.03
C ILE A 256 1.59 -12.69 4.78
N LEU A 257 2.13 -11.65 4.15
CA LEU A 257 1.42 -10.46 3.71
C LEU A 257 1.30 -10.45 2.18
N HIS A 258 0.25 -9.83 1.68
CA HIS A 258 0.01 -9.66 0.25
C HIS A 258 -0.90 -8.44 0.02
N PRO A 259 -0.57 -7.49 -0.89
CA PRO A 259 -1.40 -6.30 -1.13
C PRO A 259 -2.73 -6.62 -1.83
N LEU A 260 -2.93 -7.85 -2.29
CA LEU A 260 -4.10 -8.32 -3.05
C LEU A 260 -4.40 -7.51 -4.33
N PRO A 261 -5.03 -8.10 -5.37
CA PRO A 261 -5.51 -9.48 -5.40
C PRO A 261 -4.39 -10.48 -5.62
N ARG A 262 -4.49 -11.65 -5.00
CA ARG A 262 -3.68 -12.80 -5.39
C ARG A 262 -4.31 -13.53 -6.58
N VAL A 263 -3.49 -14.24 -7.35
CA VAL A 263 -3.94 -15.11 -8.46
C VAL A 263 -3.40 -16.53 -8.25
N THR A 264 -2.16 -16.80 -8.64
CA THR A 264 -1.52 -18.12 -8.58
C THR A 264 -0.37 -18.18 -7.57
N GLU A 265 0.14 -17.02 -7.15
CA GLU A 265 1.36 -16.90 -6.32
C GLU A 265 1.19 -17.36 -4.88
N ILE A 266 -0.04 -17.51 -4.38
CA ILE A 266 -0.36 -18.14 -3.09
C ILE A 266 -1.49 -19.14 -3.30
N ALA A 267 -1.22 -20.42 -3.08
CA ALA A 267 -2.20 -21.47 -3.14
C ALA A 267 -3.26 -21.35 -2.03
N GLN A 268 -4.46 -21.89 -2.26
CA GLN A 268 -5.57 -21.75 -1.31
C GLN A 268 -5.33 -22.50 0.01
N ASP A 269 -4.53 -23.57 0.01
CA ASP A 269 -4.19 -24.33 1.22
C ASP A 269 -3.39 -23.52 2.25
N VAL A 270 -2.79 -22.42 1.84
CA VAL A 270 -2.10 -21.47 2.74
C VAL A 270 -3.10 -20.72 3.63
N ASP A 271 -4.33 -20.50 3.18
CA ASP A 271 -5.36 -19.70 3.90
C ASP A 271 -5.66 -20.26 5.30
N ASP A 272 -5.61 -21.57 5.46
CA ASP A 272 -5.91 -22.27 6.70
C ASP A 272 -4.69 -22.41 7.64
N THR A 273 -3.54 -21.87 7.25
CA THR A 273 -2.34 -21.89 8.07
C THR A 273 -2.29 -20.69 9.04
N PRO A 274 -1.59 -20.82 10.18
CA PRO A 274 -1.44 -19.71 11.12
C PRO A 274 -0.56 -18.56 10.59
N TYR A 275 0.04 -18.76 9.43
CA TYR A 275 0.94 -17.80 8.79
C TYR A 275 0.20 -16.82 7.87
N ALA A 276 -0.96 -17.20 7.32
CA ALA A 276 -1.76 -16.35 6.42
C ALA A 276 -2.31 -15.13 7.16
N TYR A 277 -1.90 -13.92 6.74
CA TYR A 277 -2.37 -12.68 7.37
C TYR A 277 -2.96 -11.67 6.37
N TYR A 278 -2.88 -11.92 5.07
CA TYR A 278 -3.24 -10.97 4.01
C TYR A 278 -4.71 -10.52 4.00
N PHE A 279 -5.65 -11.34 4.49
CA PHE A 279 -7.05 -10.90 4.64
C PHE A 279 -7.22 -9.98 5.86
N LYS A 280 -6.55 -10.28 6.98
CA LYS A 280 -6.53 -9.39 8.14
C LYS A 280 -5.77 -8.10 7.85
N GLN A 281 -4.67 -8.18 7.07
CA GLN A 281 -3.97 -7.02 6.53
C GLN A 281 -4.94 -6.12 5.73
N ALA A 282 -5.80 -6.68 4.88
CA ALA A 282 -6.78 -5.90 4.13
C ALA A 282 -7.80 -5.21 5.06
N GLU A 283 -8.26 -5.89 6.13
CA GLU A 283 -9.12 -5.28 7.16
C GLU A 283 -8.42 -4.14 7.90
N ASN A 284 -7.15 -4.31 8.26
CA ASN A 284 -6.33 -3.28 8.91
C ASN A 284 -6.29 -1.98 8.11
N GLY A 285 -6.41 -2.09 6.79
CA GLY A 285 -6.51 -0.95 5.90
C GLY A 285 -7.66 0.02 6.24
N LEU A 286 -8.74 -0.48 6.82
CA LEU A 286 -9.85 0.38 7.24
C LEU A 286 -9.42 1.32 8.37
N TYR A 287 -8.80 0.77 9.43
CA TYR A 287 -8.40 1.54 10.61
C TYR A 287 -7.29 2.53 10.29
N VAL A 288 -6.33 2.12 9.46
CA VAL A 288 -5.26 2.99 8.99
C VAL A 288 -5.79 4.14 8.13
N ARG A 289 -6.78 3.91 7.27
CA ARG A 289 -7.42 4.97 6.48
C ARG A 289 -8.21 5.93 7.34
N MET A 290 -8.87 5.46 8.41
CA MET A 290 -9.47 6.34 9.41
C MET A 290 -8.41 7.22 10.08
N ALA A 291 -7.25 6.66 10.45
CA ALA A 291 -6.15 7.40 11.05
C ALA A 291 -5.55 8.45 10.10
N ILE A 292 -5.30 8.09 8.83
CA ILE A 292 -4.81 9.02 7.80
C ILE A 292 -5.75 10.22 7.65
N ILE A 293 -7.05 9.98 7.51
CA ILE A 293 -8.07 11.03 7.35
C ILE A 293 -8.08 11.94 8.58
N SER A 294 -8.09 11.37 9.79
CA SER A 294 -8.10 12.12 11.04
C SER A 294 -6.86 12.99 11.20
N TYR A 295 -5.68 12.43 10.93
CA TYR A 295 -4.40 13.11 11.00
C TYR A 295 -4.35 14.32 10.04
N LEU A 296 -4.69 14.12 8.77
CA LEU A 296 -4.60 15.15 7.75
C LEU A 296 -5.63 16.28 7.94
N LEU A 297 -6.76 16.00 8.59
CA LEU A 297 -7.76 17.00 8.96
C LEU A 297 -7.50 17.64 10.34
N GLY A 298 -6.43 17.24 11.04
CA GLY A 298 -6.02 17.84 12.31
C GLY A 298 -6.87 17.46 13.53
N TYR A 299 -7.49 16.29 13.52
CA TYR A 299 -8.33 15.80 14.64
C TYR A 299 -7.59 14.83 15.58
N ARG A 300 -6.50 14.25 15.14
CA ARG A 300 -5.69 13.29 15.91
C ARG A 300 -4.21 13.47 15.59
#